data_c4f304f0fd90bf60f0a49b84d9fda83b
#
_entry.id   c4f304f0fd90bf60f0a49b84d9fda83b
#
_cell.length_a   1.000
_cell.length_b   1.000
_cell.length_c   1.000
_cell.angle_alpha   90.00
_cell.angle_beta   90.00
_cell.angle_gamma   90.00
#
_symmetry.space_group_name_H-M   'P 1'
#
loop_
_entity.id
_entity.type
_entity.pdbx_description
1 polymer ?
#
loop_
_entity_poly.entity_id
_entity_poly.type
_entity_poly.pdbx_seq_one_letter_code
_entity_poly.pdbx_strand_id
1 'polypeptide(L)'
;MASGFIGFLGGKPGKHALIGRAAWWTPLRVLVAVSGFFLTLGYLQKGQCVRTGHGKEGPFIDWSGHRQYTSACYNDTISLYHSHKLDEQLFPYLNSWQGSDGVVRYMEYPVLSGLFQWMNAVIAHFIYDLFRPLGMDRVPEGAVYFAVNCIVLGAAWMAAVAIMVKLTGNRPWDTLLMAASPLVIVHAFTNFDLLSVLPA
;
A
#
# COMPACT_ATOMS: atom_id res chain seq x y z
N MET A 1 21.55 -17.64 24.12
CA MET A 1 21.57 -16.15 24.05
C MET A 1 20.24 -15.51 24.54
N ALA A 2 19.05 -16.07 24.27
CA ALA A 2 17.77 -15.50 24.73
C ALA A 2 17.62 -15.44 26.27
N SER A 3 18.18 -16.39 27.03
CA SER A 3 18.08 -16.44 28.50
C SER A 3 18.76 -15.27 29.21
N GLY A 4 19.86 -14.75 28.65
CA GLY A 4 20.56 -13.59 29.21
C GLY A 4 19.78 -12.28 29.01
N PHE A 5 19.15 -12.12 27.85
CA PHE A 5 18.31 -10.95 27.53
C PHE A 5 17.01 -10.93 28.33
N ILE A 6 16.37 -12.09 28.51
CA ILE A 6 15.20 -12.25 29.36
C ILE A 6 15.55 -11.93 30.85
N GLY A 7 16.73 -12.37 31.31
CA GLY A 7 17.23 -12.04 32.64
C GLY A 7 17.48 -10.53 32.84
N PHE A 8 17.97 -9.86 31.81
CA PHE A 8 18.20 -8.40 31.80
C PHE A 8 16.90 -7.60 31.83
N LEU A 9 15.83 -8.07 31.14
CA LEU A 9 14.53 -7.40 31.06
C LEU A 9 13.55 -7.70 32.22
N GLY A 10 13.96 -8.41 33.25
CA GLY A 10 13.11 -8.67 34.41
C GLY A 10 12.92 -10.14 34.75
N GLY A 11 13.69 -11.03 34.17
CA GLY A 11 13.76 -12.43 34.54
C GLY A 11 12.83 -13.36 33.75
N LYS A 12 12.81 -14.63 34.17
CA LYS A 12 11.96 -15.65 33.56
C LYS A 12 10.48 -15.33 33.81
N PRO A 13 9.58 -15.52 32.81
CA PRO A 13 8.15 -15.34 33.02
C PRO A 13 7.71 -16.19 34.23
N GLY A 14 7.02 -15.55 35.16
CA GLY A 14 6.50 -16.24 36.35
C GLY A 14 5.45 -17.29 35.96
N LYS A 15 5.15 -18.23 36.88
CA LYS A 15 4.16 -19.28 36.69
C LYS A 15 2.75 -18.78 36.32
N HIS A 16 2.48 -17.51 36.59
CA HIS A 16 1.22 -16.83 36.29
C HIS A 16 1.23 -16.01 35.00
N ALA A 17 2.34 -15.96 34.29
CA ALA A 17 2.40 -15.29 32.99
C ALA A 17 1.59 -16.11 31.97
N LEU A 18 0.41 -15.60 31.58
CA LEU A 18 -0.47 -16.21 30.59
C LEU A 18 0.00 -15.94 29.16
N ILE A 19 1.29 -16.19 28.88
CA ILE A 19 1.86 -15.93 27.56
C ILE A 19 1.23 -16.89 26.54
N GLY A 20 0.53 -16.34 25.57
CA GLY A 20 -0.04 -17.08 24.44
C GLY A 20 -1.30 -17.90 24.77
N ARG A 21 -1.92 -17.73 25.94
CA ARG A 21 -3.16 -18.45 26.33
C ARG A 21 -4.45 -17.67 26.07
N ALA A 22 -4.37 -16.43 25.61
CA ALA A 22 -5.57 -15.70 25.23
C ALA A 22 -6.17 -16.34 23.95
N ALA A 23 -7.39 -16.85 24.03
CA ALA A 23 -8.05 -17.57 22.91
C ALA A 23 -8.18 -16.68 21.65
N TRP A 24 -8.33 -15.36 21.83
CA TRP A 24 -8.49 -14.41 20.73
C TRP A 24 -7.18 -13.68 20.38
N TRP A 25 -6.40 -13.24 21.37
CA TRP A 25 -5.20 -12.43 21.17
C TRP A 25 -3.95 -13.31 20.97
N THR A 26 -3.85 -13.93 19.80
CA THR A 26 -2.65 -14.67 19.42
C THR A 26 -1.59 -13.70 18.87
N PRO A 27 -0.28 -14.03 18.96
CA PRO A 27 0.78 -13.21 18.37
C PRO A 27 0.51 -12.86 16.90
N LEU A 28 0.02 -13.81 16.12
CA LEU A 28 -0.35 -13.61 14.71
C LEU A 28 -1.40 -12.48 14.58
N ARG A 29 -2.49 -12.57 15.32
CA ARG A 29 -3.57 -11.56 15.21
C ARG A 29 -3.12 -10.19 15.67
N VAL A 30 -2.34 -10.12 16.73
CA VAL A 30 -1.80 -8.84 17.25
C VAL A 30 -0.86 -8.22 16.21
N LEU A 31 0.06 -8.99 15.64
CA LEU A 31 1.03 -8.48 14.67
C LEU A 31 0.37 -8.07 13.36
N VAL A 32 -0.62 -8.82 12.88
CA VAL A 32 -1.41 -8.42 11.70
C VAL A 32 -2.23 -7.15 12.00
N ALA A 33 -2.83 -7.02 13.19
CA ALA A 33 -3.56 -5.80 13.58
C ALA A 33 -2.63 -4.58 13.69
N VAL A 34 -1.44 -4.75 14.28
CA VAL A 34 -0.40 -3.70 14.34
C VAL A 34 0.03 -3.31 12.93
N SER A 35 0.28 -4.28 12.07
CA SER A 35 0.62 -4.02 10.66
C SER A 35 -0.48 -3.24 9.94
N GLY A 36 -1.75 -3.63 10.12
CA GLY A 36 -2.91 -2.90 9.58
C GLY A 36 -3.00 -1.46 10.08
N PHE A 37 -2.68 -1.23 11.35
CA PHE A 37 -2.61 0.12 11.92
C PHE A 37 -1.54 0.97 11.23
N PHE A 38 -0.32 0.46 11.06
CA PHE A 38 0.76 1.17 10.38
C PHE A 38 0.45 1.42 8.90
N LEU A 39 -0.18 0.46 8.21
CA LEU A 39 -0.67 0.66 6.84
C LEU A 39 -1.75 1.75 6.77
N THR A 40 -2.64 1.82 7.75
CA THR A 40 -3.66 2.88 7.83
C THR A 40 -3.01 4.25 7.98
N LEU A 41 -1.98 4.38 8.83
CA LEU A 41 -1.21 5.62 8.93
C LEU A 41 -0.54 5.98 7.60
N GLY A 42 0.02 4.99 6.88
CA GLY A 42 0.58 5.19 5.54
C GLY A 42 -0.46 5.65 4.52
N TYR A 43 -1.64 5.04 4.54
CA TYR A 43 -2.76 5.48 3.69
C TYR A 43 -3.16 6.92 3.98
N LEU A 44 -3.32 7.29 5.25
CA LEU A 44 -3.67 8.65 5.66
C LEU A 44 -2.59 9.67 5.25
N GLN A 45 -1.31 9.29 5.39
CA GLN A 45 -0.19 10.13 4.98
C GLN A 45 -0.19 10.37 3.46
N LYS A 46 -0.36 9.32 2.65
CA LYS A 46 -0.44 9.43 1.19
C LYS A 46 -1.76 10.05 0.72
N GLY A 47 -2.84 9.88 1.46
CA GLY A 47 -4.15 10.45 1.20
C GLY A 47 -4.15 11.99 1.09
N GLN A 48 -3.14 12.66 1.66
CA GLN A 48 -2.95 14.10 1.47
C GLN A 48 -2.75 14.49 -0.01
N CYS A 49 -2.25 13.56 -0.85
CA CYS A 49 -2.09 13.73 -2.29
C CYS A 49 -3.32 13.33 -3.12
N VAL A 50 -4.37 12.81 -2.49
CA VAL A 50 -5.61 12.35 -3.18
C VAL A 50 -6.71 13.42 -3.07
N ARG A 51 -6.34 14.67 -2.84
CA ARG A 51 -7.29 15.75 -2.71
C ARG A 51 -7.95 16.06 -4.06
N THR A 52 -9.28 16.13 -4.05
CA THR A 52 -10.06 16.47 -5.23
C THR A 52 -10.06 17.97 -5.48
N GLY A 53 -9.65 18.37 -6.68
CA GLY A 53 -9.94 19.66 -7.29
C GLY A 53 -11.13 19.54 -8.25
N HIS A 54 -11.77 20.65 -8.56
CA HIS A 54 -12.87 20.71 -9.53
C HIS A 54 -12.50 21.64 -10.67
N GLY A 55 -12.50 21.13 -11.89
CA GLY A 55 -12.24 21.86 -13.12
C GLY A 55 -13.42 21.86 -14.06
N LYS A 56 -13.25 22.46 -15.24
CA LYS A 56 -14.28 22.48 -16.28
C LYS A 56 -14.60 21.11 -16.85
N GLU A 57 -13.62 20.20 -16.82
CA GLU A 57 -13.71 18.82 -17.35
C GLU A 57 -14.10 17.80 -16.27
N GLY A 58 -14.34 18.23 -15.04
CA GLY A 58 -14.71 17.35 -13.93
C GLY A 58 -13.73 17.39 -12.75
N PRO A 59 -13.82 16.41 -11.84
CA PRO A 59 -12.93 16.30 -10.72
C PRO A 59 -11.54 15.82 -11.15
N PHE A 60 -10.50 16.40 -10.56
CA PHE A 60 -9.12 16.01 -10.80
C PHE A 60 -8.33 15.95 -9.48
N ILE A 61 -7.18 15.27 -9.49
CA ILE A 61 -6.30 15.24 -8.33
C ILE A 61 -5.50 16.55 -8.26
N ASP A 62 -5.72 17.30 -7.19
CA ASP A 62 -5.11 18.62 -7.01
C ASP A 62 -3.73 18.52 -6.33
N TRP A 63 -2.68 18.73 -7.12
CA TRP A 63 -1.30 18.86 -6.66
C TRP A 63 -0.79 20.30 -6.67
N SER A 64 -1.69 21.29 -6.66
CA SER A 64 -1.32 22.70 -6.59
C SER A 64 -0.45 22.99 -5.37
N GLY A 65 0.45 23.96 -5.49
CA GLY A 65 1.39 24.33 -4.43
C GLY A 65 2.46 23.27 -4.14
N HIS A 66 2.76 22.40 -5.11
CA HIS A 66 3.75 21.31 -4.97
C HIS A 66 3.45 20.40 -3.77
N ARG A 67 2.18 20.14 -3.49
CA ARG A 67 1.69 19.38 -2.35
C ARG A 67 2.36 18.00 -2.22
N GLN A 68 2.61 17.33 -3.33
CA GLN A 68 3.27 16.02 -3.35
C GLN A 68 4.63 16.05 -2.62
N TYR A 69 5.32 17.20 -2.60
CA TYR A 69 6.59 17.37 -1.90
C TYR A 69 6.41 18.01 -0.52
N THR A 70 5.61 19.08 -0.43
CA THR A 70 5.41 19.81 0.84
C THR A 70 4.72 18.99 1.92
N SER A 71 3.85 18.04 1.54
CA SER A 71 3.19 17.11 2.44
C SER A 71 3.84 15.70 2.44
N ALA A 72 4.98 15.53 1.76
CA ALA A 72 5.70 14.24 1.65
C ALA A 72 4.81 13.08 1.22
N CYS A 73 3.74 13.34 0.45
CA CYS A 73 2.73 12.35 0.07
C CYS A 73 2.87 11.86 -1.38
N TYR A 74 3.95 12.22 -2.09
CA TYR A 74 4.21 11.73 -3.43
C TYR A 74 4.12 10.20 -3.50
N ASN A 75 3.49 9.71 -4.55
CA ASN A 75 3.44 8.30 -4.88
C ASN A 75 3.33 8.10 -6.39
N ASP A 76 3.90 7.02 -6.87
CA ASP A 76 3.90 6.64 -8.28
C ASP A 76 2.51 6.15 -8.73
N THR A 77 1.72 5.60 -7.82
CA THR A 77 0.39 5.07 -8.12
C THR A 77 -0.48 6.12 -8.79
N ILE A 78 -0.49 7.35 -8.26
CA ILE A 78 -1.30 8.45 -8.82
C ILE A 78 -0.65 9.01 -10.08
N SER A 79 0.68 9.28 -10.05
CA SER A 79 1.36 9.93 -11.17
C SER A 79 1.39 9.06 -12.43
N LEU A 80 1.50 7.74 -12.26
CA LEU A 80 1.59 6.81 -13.38
C LEU A 80 0.22 6.42 -13.96
N TYR A 81 -0.88 6.68 -13.24
CA TYR A 81 -2.22 6.32 -13.70
C TYR A 81 -2.54 6.92 -15.08
N HIS A 82 -2.35 8.24 -15.21
CA HIS A 82 -2.56 8.93 -16.48
C HIS A 82 -1.35 8.81 -17.43
N SER A 83 -0.12 8.87 -16.89
CA SER A 83 1.07 8.85 -17.76
C SER A 83 1.24 7.52 -18.49
N HIS A 84 0.82 6.41 -17.89
CA HIS A 84 0.83 5.09 -18.54
C HIS A 84 -0.47 4.75 -19.27
N LYS A 85 -1.41 5.70 -19.40
CA LYS A 85 -2.72 5.52 -20.04
C LYS A 85 -3.53 4.37 -19.44
N LEU A 86 -3.39 4.18 -18.13
CA LEU A 86 -4.16 3.18 -17.40
C LEU A 86 -5.61 3.62 -17.22
N ASP A 87 -5.87 4.93 -17.22
CA ASP A 87 -7.19 5.56 -17.26
C ASP A 87 -7.95 5.25 -18.55
N GLU A 88 -7.24 5.07 -19.67
CA GLU A 88 -7.80 4.61 -20.95
C GLU A 88 -7.94 3.07 -21.01
N GLN A 89 -7.58 2.33 -19.95
CA GLN A 89 -7.55 0.87 -19.85
C GLN A 89 -6.68 0.18 -20.93
N LEU A 90 -5.77 0.90 -21.55
CA LEU A 90 -4.90 0.34 -22.57
C LEU A 90 -3.96 -0.69 -21.97
N PHE A 91 -3.78 -1.82 -22.72
CA PHE A 91 -2.92 -2.90 -22.24
C PHE A 91 -1.45 -2.45 -22.20
N PRO A 92 -0.77 -2.58 -21.05
CA PRO A 92 0.63 -2.19 -20.93
C PRO A 92 1.51 -2.97 -21.94
N TYR A 93 2.66 -2.39 -22.32
CA TYR A 93 3.64 -2.91 -23.28
C TYR A 93 3.18 -2.95 -24.75
N LEU A 94 1.88 -2.88 -25.05
CA LEU A 94 1.38 -2.74 -26.42
C LEU A 94 1.13 -1.28 -26.79
N ASN A 95 1.05 -0.40 -25.79
CA ASN A 95 0.83 1.01 -25.97
C ASN A 95 2.07 1.82 -25.66
N SER A 96 2.17 2.96 -26.30
CA SER A 96 3.20 3.97 -26.05
C SER A 96 2.58 5.33 -25.81
N TRP A 97 3.30 6.20 -25.13
CA TRP A 97 2.93 7.59 -24.98
C TRP A 97 4.12 8.48 -25.33
N GLN A 98 3.81 9.71 -25.71
CA GLN A 98 4.85 10.69 -25.99
C GLN A 98 5.07 11.56 -24.73
N GLY A 99 6.31 11.61 -24.26
CA GLY A 99 6.70 12.48 -23.17
C GLY A 99 6.67 13.96 -23.59
N SER A 100 6.74 14.88 -22.62
CA SER A 100 6.83 16.31 -22.86
C SER A 100 8.09 16.73 -23.67
N ASP A 101 9.10 15.86 -23.70
CA ASP A 101 10.33 15.98 -24.46
C ASP A 101 10.21 15.44 -25.91
N GLY A 102 9.02 14.97 -26.32
CA GLY A 102 8.76 14.40 -27.63
C GLY A 102 9.23 12.95 -27.79
N VAL A 103 9.82 12.34 -26.76
CA VAL A 103 10.30 10.96 -26.79
C VAL A 103 9.15 9.99 -26.59
N VAL A 104 9.09 8.96 -27.46
CA VAL A 104 8.13 7.86 -27.31
C VAL A 104 8.60 6.94 -26.20
N ARG A 105 7.71 6.69 -25.23
CA ARG A 105 7.95 5.83 -24.08
C ARG A 105 6.95 4.68 -24.02
N TYR A 106 7.38 3.59 -23.43
CA TYR A 106 6.59 2.40 -23.17
C TYR A 106 6.57 2.13 -21.67
N MET A 107 5.76 1.16 -21.23
CA MET A 107 5.75 0.71 -19.84
C MET A 107 7.17 0.28 -19.40
N GLU A 108 7.71 0.97 -18.41
CA GLU A 108 9.08 0.78 -17.93
C GLU A 108 9.20 -0.26 -16.81
N TYR A 109 8.07 -0.59 -16.17
CA TYR A 109 8.03 -1.55 -15.06
C TYR A 109 8.18 -3.00 -15.55
N PRO A 110 8.72 -3.91 -14.71
CA PRO A 110 8.71 -5.34 -14.99
C PRO A 110 7.30 -5.86 -15.32
N VAL A 111 7.21 -6.90 -16.15
CA VAL A 111 5.94 -7.39 -16.70
C VAL A 111 4.86 -7.63 -15.63
N LEU A 112 5.22 -8.28 -14.50
CA LEU A 112 4.27 -8.54 -13.43
C LEU A 112 3.77 -7.24 -12.77
N SER A 113 4.64 -6.25 -12.59
CA SER A 113 4.25 -4.96 -12.01
C SER A 113 3.33 -4.16 -12.94
N GLY A 114 3.61 -4.18 -14.25
CA GLY A 114 2.74 -3.52 -15.24
C GLY A 114 1.38 -4.19 -15.36
N LEU A 115 1.32 -5.52 -15.35
CA LEU A 115 0.06 -6.26 -15.33
C LEU A 115 -0.74 -5.99 -14.05
N PHE A 116 -0.06 -5.93 -12.91
CA PHE A 116 -0.67 -5.57 -11.63
C PHE A 116 -1.29 -4.18 -11.68
N GLN A 117 -0.57 -3.18 -12.19
CA GLN A 117 -1.07 -1.82 -12.36
C GLN A 117 -2.32 -1.80 -13.24
N TRP A 118 -2.26 -2.48 -14.38
CA TRP A 118 -3.39 -2.56 -15.32
C TRP A 118 -4.61 -3.27 -14.71
N MET A 119 -4.42 -4.42 -14.05
CA MET A 119 -5.52 -5.12 -13.38
C MET A 119 -6.21 -4.24 -12.34
N ASN A 120 -5.44 -3.52 -11.52
CA ASN A 120 -5.98 -2.60 -10.54
C ASN A 120 -6.68 -1.41 -11.19
N ALA A 121 -6.24 -0.94 -12.36
CA ALA A 121 -6.91 0.10 -13.13
C ALA A 121 -8.27 -0.39 -13.64
N VAL A 122 -8.35 -1.59 -14.19
CA VAL A 122 -9.61 -2.21 -14.63
C VAL A 122 -10.59 -2.37 -13.45
N ILE A 123 -10.10 -2.83 -12.30
CA ILE A 123 -10.93 -2.97 -11.09
C ILE A 123 -11.41 -1.59 -10.61
N ALA A 124 -10.54 -0.60 -10.60
CA ALA A 124 -10.87 0.76 -10.17
C ALA A 124 -11.92 1.39 -11.09
N HIS A 125 -11.78 1.23 -12.39
CA HIS A 125 -12.74 1.70 -13.38
C HIS A 125 -14.11 1.04 -13.19
N PHE A 126 -14.13 -0.29 -13.02
CA PHE A 126 -15.38 -1.03 -12.74
C PHE A 126 -16.07 -0.52 -11.46
N ILE A 127 -15.30 -0.31 -10.38
CA ILE A 127 -15.83 0.24 -9.12
C ILE A 127 -16.34 1.66 -9.34
N TYR A 128 -15.57 2.49 -10.05
CA TYR A 128 -15.95 3.86 -10.35
C TYR A 128 -17.28 3.94 -11.08
N ASP A 129 -17.45 3.17 -12.16
CA ASP A 129 -18.67 3.14 -12.94
C ASP A 129 -19.86 2.56 -12.15
N LEU A 130 -19.64 1.52 -11.36
CA LEU A 130 -20.70 0.91 -10.53
C LEU A 130 -21.26 1.90 -9.50
N PHE A 131 -20.41 2.73 -8.90
CA PHE A 131 -20.80 3.70 -7.88
C PHE A 131 -21.01 5.11 -8.41
N ARG A 132 -20.83 5.35 -9.70
CA ARG A 132 -21.06 6.64 -10.35
C ARG A 132 -22.47 7.20 -10.07
N PRO A 133 -23.57 6.41 -10.15
CA PRO A 133 -24.91 6.91 -9.81
C PRO A 133 -25.10 7.32 -8.36
N LEU A 134 -24.20 6.88 -7.45
CA LEU A 134 -24.21 7.19 -6.03
C LEU A 134 -23.31 8.39 -5.67
N GLY A 135 -22.79 9.12 -6.68
CA GLY A 135 -21.98 10.33 -6.49
C GLY A 135 -20.49 10.12 -6.58
N MET A 136 -20.02 8.96 -7.09
CA MET A 136 -18.59 8.72 -7.34
C MET A 136 -18.03 9.65 -8.42
N ASP A 137 -18.87 10.20 -9.27
CA ASP A 137 -18.54 11.22 -10.28
C ASP A 137 -17.95 12.53 -9.70
N ARG A 138 -18.08 12.72 -8.38
CA ARG A 138 -17.47 13.85 -7.65
C ARG A 138 -16.03 13.61 -7.23
N VAL A 139 -15.54 12.39 -7.40
CA VAL A 139 -14.19 11.96 -6.99
C VAL A 139 -13.37 11.64 -8.24
N PRO A 140 -12.11 12.04 -8.35
CA PRO A 140 -11.26 11.63 -9.47
C PRO A 140 -11.10 10.11 -9.51
N GLU A 141 -11.20 9.52 -10.69
CA GLU A 141 -11.01 8.06 -10.85
C GLU A 141 -9.63 7.60 -10.36
N GLY A 142 -8.58 8.40 -10.55
CA GLY A 142 -7.25 8.14 -9.99
C GLY A 142 -7.22 7.98 -8.47
N ALA A 143 -8.18 8.58 -7.75
CA ALA A 143 -8.32 8.38 -6.30
C ALA A 143 -8.88 7.00 -5.98
N VAL A 144 -9.81 6.49 -6.78
CA VAL A 144 -10.33 5.12 -6.66
C VAL A 144 -9.23 4.11 -6.99
N TYR A 145 -8.47 4.37 -8.06
CA TYR A 145 -7.32 3.57 -8.43
C TYR A 145 -6.28 3.51 -7.29
N PHE A 146 -5.96 4.65 -6.68
CA PHE A 146 -5.08 4.69 -5.50
C PHE A 146 -5.62 3.83 -4.35
N ALA A 147 -6.92 3.95 -4.03
CA ALA A 147 -7.54 3.18 -2.97
C ALA A 147 -7.48 1.66 -3.24
N VAL A 148 -7.77 1.22 -4.47
CA VAL A 148 -7.66 -0.20 -4.88
C VAL A 148 -6.23 -0.70 -4.70
N ASN A 149 -5.24 0.06 -5.18
CA ASN A 149 -3.83 -0.30 -4.99
C ASN A 149 -3.46 -0.42 -3.51
N CYS A 150 -3.89 0.52 -2.66
CA CYS A 150 -3.62 0.47 -1.22
C CYS A 150 -4.23 -0.77 -0.56
N ILE A 151 -5.43 -1.18 -0.96
CA ILE A 151 -6.07 -2.39 -0.44
C ILE A 151 -5.26 -3.63 -0.82
N VAL A 152 -4.89 -3.77 -2.10
CA VAL A 152 -4.19 -4.97 -2.58
C VAL A 152 -2.76 -5.03 -2.04
N LEU A 153 -2.02 -3.92 -2.08
CA LEU A 153 -0.66 -3.85 -1.51
C LEU A 153 -0.68 -4.05 0.00
N GLY A 154 -1.67 -3.48 0.70
CA GLY A 154 -1.83 -3.67 2.13
C GLY A 154 -2.15 -5.12 2.49
N ALA A 155 -3.01 -5.79 1.72
CA ALA A 155 -3.29 -7.21 1.89
C ALA A 155 -2.03 -8.07 1.66
N ALA A 156 -1.24 -7.76 0.63
CA ALA A 156 0.03 -8.42 0.36
C ALA A 156 1.01 -8.25 1.55
N TRP A 157 1.15 -7.05 2.09
CA TRP A 157 2.00 -6.80 3.26
C TRP A 157 1.52 -7.56 4.50
N MET A 158 0.22 -7.54 4.80
CA MET A 158 -0.34 -8.29 5.92
C MET A 158 -0.12 -9.80 5.76
N ALA A 159 -0.21 -10.33 4.54
CA ALA A 159 0.12 -11.72 4.24
C ALA A 159 1.60 -12.01 4.50
N ALA A 160 2.52 -11.13 4.07
CA ALA A 160 3.95 -11.24 4.34
C ALA A 160 4.24 -11.27 5.85
N VAL A 161 3.62 -10.37 6.62
CA VAL A 161 3.72 -10.37 8.09
C VAL A 161 3.20 -11.69 8.68
N ALA A 162 2.07 -12.20 8.20
CA ALA A 162 1.49 -13.46 8.68
C ALA A 162 2.39 -14.68 8.35
N ILE A 163 3.03 -14.68 7.19
CA ILE A 163 4.01 -15.71 6.79
C ILE A 163 5.24 -15.60 7.69
N MET A 164 5.78 -14.40 7.90
CA MET A 164 6.96 -14.18 8.74
C MET A 164 6.72 -14.63 10.19
N VAL A 165 5.54 -14.38 10.77
CA VAL A 165 5.15 -14.88 12.10
C VAL A 165 5.24 -16.42 12.17
N LYS A 166 4.88 -17.12 11.11
CA LYS A 166 4.97 -18.58 11.05
C LYS A 166 6.42 -19.05 10.90
N LEU A 167 7.21 -18.35 10.11
CA LEU A 167 8.63 -18.70 9.87
C LEU A 167 9.50 -18.46 11.10
N THR A 168 9.20 -17.46 11.93
CA THR A 168 9.94 -17.19 13.17
C THR A 168 9.75 -18.22 14.27
N GLY A 169 8.80 -19.15 14.11
CA GLY A 169 8.59 -20.30 15.00
C GLY A 169 8.36 -19.87 16.47
N ASN A 170 9.32 -20.16 17.33
CA ASN A 170 9.24 -19.86 18.77
C ASN A 170 9.45 -18.37 19.13
N ARG A 171 9.72 -17.51 18.16
CA ARG A 171 10.01 -16.08 18.35
C ARG A 171 9.08 -15.18 17.52
N PRO A 172 7.76 -15.36 17.56
CA PRO A 172 6.83 -14.63 16.70
C PRO A 172 6.90 -13.10 16.89
N TRP A 173 7.27 -12.65 18.09
CA TRP A 173 7.38 -11.22 18.40
C TRP A 173 8.54 -10.50 17.72
N ASP A 174 9.54 -11.22 17.18
CA ASP A 174 10.60 -10.60 16.38
C ASP A 174 10.01 -9.98 15.10
N THR A 175 8.88 -10.50 14.60
CA THR A 175 8.14 -9.92 13.46
C THR A 175 7.56 -8.53 13.77
N LEU A 176 7.54 -8.10 15.04
CA LEU A 176 7.10 -6.74 15.39
C LEU A 176 7.98 -5.68 14.72
N LEU A 177 9.27 -5.94 14.54
CA LEU A 177 10.19 -5.03 13.84
C LEU A 177 9.73 -4.75 12.40
N MET A 178 9.12 -5.75 11.76
CA MET A 178 8.53 -5.62 10.42
C MET A 178 7.14 -4.96 10.50
N ALA A 179 6.25 -5.50 11.36
CA ALA A 179 4.85 -5.08 11.47
C ALA A 179 4.68 -3.63 11.94
N ALA A 180 5.55 -3.14 12.83
CA ALA A 180 5.53 -1.79 13.39
C ALA A 180 6.65 -0.90 12.85
N SER A 181 7.17 -1.20 11.66
CA SER A 181 8.22 -0.38 11.05
C SER A 181 7.67 0.98 10.63
N PRO A 182 8.28 2.10 11.07
CA PRO A 182 7.92 3.43 10.58
C PRO A 182 8.08 3.59 9.06
N LEU A 183 8.96 2.80 8.43
CA LEU A 183 9.16 2.78 6.99
C LEU A 183 7.89 2.36 6.24
N VAL A 184 7.03 1.53 6.85
CA VAL A 184 5.74 1.15 6.27
C VAL A 184 4.85 2.39 6.07
N ILE A 185 4.84 3.32 7.02
CA ILE A 185 4.04 4.56 6.91
C ILE A 185 4.47 5.38 5.68
N VAL A 186 5.78 5.49 5.46
CA VAL A 186 6.31 6.35 4.40
C VAL A 186 6.33 5.65 3.03
N HIS A 187 6.61 4.35 2.99
CA HIS A 187 6.94 3.65 1.74
C HIS A 187 5.89 2.68 1.25
N ALA A 188 4.96 2.19 2.11
CA ALA A 188 4.03 1.13 1.74
C ALA A 188 3.23 1.41 0.45
N PHE A 189 2.87 2.68 0.21
CA PHE A 189 2.05 3.10 -0.92
C PHE A 189 2.74 4.12 -1.82
N THR A 190 4.08 4.19 -1.76
CA THR A 190 4.86 5.08 -2.62
C THR A 190 4.95 4.53 -4.04
N ASN A 191 5.17 3.22 -4.15
CA ASN A 191 5.33 2.49 -5.40
C ASN A 191 4.76 1.06 -5.25
N PHE A 192 5.09 0.17 -6.19
CA PHE A 192 4.59 -1.21 -6.24
C PHE A 192 5.56 -2.25 -5.63
N ASP A 193 6.62 -1.82 -4.95
CA ASP A 193 7.70 -2.69 -4.45
C ASP A 193 7.25 -3.68 -3.39
N LEU A 194 6.14 -3.39 -2.67
CA LEU A 194 5.57 -4.34 -1.71
C LEU A 194 5.22 -5.71 -2.31
N LEU A 195 4.97 -5.77 -3.63
CA LEU A 195 4.72 -7.04 -4.32
C LEU A 195 5.94 -7.94 -4.36
N SER A 196 7.14 -7.36 -4.41
CA SER A 196 8.40 -8.12 -4.46
C SER A 196 8.79 -8.73 -3.10
N VAL A 197 8.23 -8.22 -2.01
CA VAL A 197 8.51 -8.70 -0.64
C VAL A 197 7.80 -10.03 -0.35
N LEU A 198 6.70 -10.34 -1.01
CA LEU A 198 5.87 -11.51 -0.73
C LEU A 198 6.54 -12.83 -1.15
N PRO A 199 7.19 -12.94 -2.33
CA PRO A 199 7.88 -14.15 -2.77
C PRO A 199 9.31 -14.29 -2.21
N ALA A 200 9.85 -13.27 -1.53
CA ALA A 200 11.20 -13.29 -0.97
C ALA A 200 11.24 -13.97 0.40
#